data_2de0ffc4b7e6e6c12e48764f37f2c648
#
_entry.id   2de0ffc4b7e6e6c12e48764f37f2c648
#
_cell.length_a   1.000
_cell.length_b   1.000
_cell.length_c   1.000
_cell.angle_alpha   90.00
_cell.angle_beta   90.00
_cell.angle_gamma   90.00
#
_symmetry.space_group_name_H-M   'P 1'
#
loop_
_entity.id
_entity.type
_entity.pdbx_description
1 polymer ?
#
loop_
_entity_poly.entity_id
_entity_poly.type
_entity_poly.pdbx_seq_one_letter_code
_entity_poly.pdbx_strand_id
1 'polypeptide(L)'
;MMMPEEKVRLLSMMEVLESLSQEELKELSQRVPDTHVEKGRIFYTPEEKSERLFMLKKGRVRLYTVAPDGRELTLAIVDAGQVFGEMALTAQQLRGAYAEAMEPVVVCAMSRNQLEELVRDKPEVGIKLISILSERLSLYESRMEDIGLKEVPARLASLILRLIDSEGVMTRAGVKIPNRYTHEQLAAMIGSKRETVTRALGQLQDLGAVEIRRRKIHITDLGCLERTATLGVPSKVV
;
A
#
# COMPACT_ATOMS: atom_id res chain seq x y z
N MET A 1 24.38 7.15 10.74
CA MET A 1 23.46 7.17 11.92
C MET A 1 22.58 8.41 11.76
N MET A 2 21.27 8.28 11.80
CA MET A 2 20.33 9.40 11.60
C MET A 2 20.41 10.36 12.79
N MET A 3 20.37 11.67 12.52
CA MET A 3 20.37 12.70 13.57
C MET A 3 19.09 12.62 14.41
N PRO A 4 19.13 12.92 15.73
CA PRO A 4 17.96 12.84 16.59
C PRO A 4 16.76 13.68 16.10
N GLU A 5 17.02 14.88 15.57
CA GLU A 5 16.00 15.76 15.01
C GLU A 5 15.31 15.14 13.76
N GLU A 6 16.07 14.47 12.90
CA GLU A 6 15.51 13.77 11.73
C GLU A 6 14.63 12.60 12.14
N LYS A 7 15.01 11.87 13.21
CA LYS A 7 14.19 10.79 13.77
C LYS A 7 12.82 11.29 14.25
N VAL A 8 12.81 12.38 15.03
CA VAL A 8 11.58 12.99 15.52
C VAL A 8 10.72 13.50 14.38
N ARG A 9 11.33 14.17 13.39
CA ARG A 9 10.62 14.65 12.20
C ARG A 9 9.95 13.50 11.42
N LEU A 10 10.62 12.37 11.26
CA LEU A 10 10.03 11.22 10.56
C LEU A 10 8.93 10.55 11.39
N LEU A 11 9.02 10.54 12.72
CA LEU A 11 7.93 10.07 13.58
C LEU A 11 6.72 11.01 13.53
N SER A 12 6.91 12.33 13.47
CA SER A 12 5.81 13.28 13.33
C SER A 12 5.03 13.18 12.01
N MET A 13 5.60 12.51 11.01
CA MET A 13 4.91 12.20 9.75
C MET A 13 4.08 10.90 9.82
N MET A 14 4.20 10.15 10.93
CA MET A 14 3.44 8.92 11.11
C MET A 14 1.99 9.25 11.49
N GLU A 15 1.06 8.83 10.66
CA GLU A 15 -0.36 9.09 10.86
C GLU A 15 -0.86 8.61 12.24
N VAL A 16 -0.41 7.45 12.68
CA VAL A 16 -0.79 6.86 13.98
C VAL A 16 -0.28 7.66 15.19
N LEU A 17 0.70 8.54 15.00
CA LEU A 17 1.33 9.34 16.07
C LEU A 17 0.99 10.83 15.99
N GLU A 18 0.04 11.25 15.16
CA GLU A 18 -0.30 12.66 14.93
C GLU A 18 -0.76 13.41 16.19
N SER A 19 -1.26 12.69 17.20
CA SER A 19 -1.71 13.26 18.49
C SER A 19 -0.57 13.50 19.47
N LEU A 20 0.66 13.03 19.20
CA LEU A 20 1.78 13.17 20.13
C LEU A 20 2.49 14.51 19.97
N SER A 21 2.85 15.11 21.12
CA SER A 21 3.69 16.31 21.18
C SER A 21 5.14 16.02 20.72
N GLN A 22 5.91 17.06 20.47
CA GLN A 22 7.32 16.93 20.08
C GLN A 22 8.18 16.28 21.17
N GLU A 23 7.89 16.53 22.45
CA GLU A 23 8.56 15.90 23.58
C GLU A 23 8.28 14.40 23.62
N GLU A 24 7.02 14.00 23.46
CA GLU A 24 6.61 12.58 23.44
C GLU A 24 7.19 11.84 22.24
N LEU A 25 7.23 12.46 21.05
CA LEU A 25 7.89 11.90 19.88
C LEU A 25 9.39 11.74 20.11
N LYS A 26 10.04 12.65 20.82
CA LYS A 26 11.45 12.58 21.18
C LYS A 26 11.72 11.41 22.13
N GLU A 27 10.90 11.23 23.16
CA GLU A 27 10.99 10.09 24.07
C GLU A 27 10.77 8.76 23.33
N LEU A 28 9.73 8.70 22.50
CA LEU A 28 9.45 7.52 21.69
C LEU A 28 10.62 7.17 20.75
N SER A 29 11.26 8.19 20.14
CA SER A 29 12.40 8.01 19.25
C SER A 29 13.62 7.35 19.90
N GLN A 30 13.76 7.49 21.22
CA GLN A 30 14.84 6.85 21.99
C GLN A 30 14.51 5.39 22.31
N ARG A 31 13.22 5.05 22.44
CA ARG A 31 12.72 3.70 22.80
C ARG A 31 12.59 2.77 21.58
N VAL A 32 12.41 3.33 20.38
CA VAL A 32 12.22 2.57 19.13
C VAL A 32 13.32 2.92 18.10
N PRO A 33 14.36 2.10 18.01
CA PRO A 33 15.47 2.37 17.09
C PRO A 33 15.04 2.23 15.63
N ASP A 34 15.65 3.06 14.78
CA ASP A 34 15.49 2.95 13.33
C ASP A 34 16.32 1.81 12.76
N THR A 35 15.73 1.11 11.79
CA THR A 35 16.37 0.05 11.03
C THR A 35 16.32 0.40 9.54
N HIS A 36 17.48 0.35 8.88
CA HIS A 36 17.59 0.49 7.43
C HIS A 36 17.51 -0.90 6.80
N VAL A 37 16.66 -1.03 5.81
CA VAL A 37 16.39 -2.32 5.16
C VAL A 37 16.50 -2.15 3.65
N GLU A 38 17.28 -3.01 3.01
CA GLU A 38 17.52 -2.99 1.58
C GLU A 38 16.31 -3.52 0.80
N LYS A 39 16.22 -3.11 -0.47
CA LYS A 39 15.21 -3.60 -1.40
C LYS A 39 15.21 -5.13 -1.48
N GLY A 40 14.02 -5.74 -1.54
CA GLY A 40 13.81 -7.19 -1.64
C GLY A 40 13.95 -7.94 -0.32
N ARG A 41 14.28 -7.24 0.78
CA ARG A 41 14.32 -7.85 2.10
C ARG A 41 12.91 -8.12 2.62
N ILE A 42 12.69 -9.34 3.11
CA ILE A 42 11.44 -9.76 3.75
C ILE A 42 11.50 -9.42 5.24
N PHE A 43 10.48 -8.74 5.73
CA PHE A 43 10.29 -8.39 7.14
C PHE A 43 9.74 -9.56 7.95
N TYR A 44 8.80 -10.29 7.36
CA TYR A 44 8.19 -11.48 7.93
C TYR A 44 7.52 -12.33 6.85
N THR A 45 7.32 -13.58 7.16
CA THR A 45 6.62 -14.58 6.33
C THR A 45 5.23 -14.91 6.92
N PRO A 46 4.33 -15.58 6.18
CA PRO A 46 3.01 -15.96 6.69
C PRO A 46 3.04 -16.84 7.93
N GLU A 47 4.10 -17.63 8.11
CA GLU A 47 4.24 -18.62 9.19
C GLU A 47 4.88 -18.03 10.45
N GLU A 48 5.41 -16.79 10.37
CA GLU A 48 6.02 -16.15 11.52
C GLU A 48 4.98 -15.59 12.49
N LYS A 49 5.29 -15.68 13.79
CA LYS A 49 4.47 -15.07 14.84
C LYS A 49 4.47 -13.56 14.72
N SER A 50 3.31 -13.00 14.93
CA SER A 50 3.11 -11.56 14.91
C SER A 50 3.46 -10.95 16.27
N GLU A 51 4.64 -10.33 16.39
CA GLU A 51 5.12 -9.76 17.66
C GLU A 51 5.41 -8.26 17.60
N ARG A 52 5.46 -7.68 16.40
CA ARG A 52 5.86 -6.28 16.19
C ARG A 52 4.95 -5.56 15.22
N LEU A 53 4.59 -4.34 15.58
CA LEU A 53 4.07 -3.33 14.68
C LEU A 53 5.24 -2.55 14.08
N PHE A 54 5.24 -2.36 12.77
CA PHE A 54 6.25 -1.59 12.05
C PHE A 54 5.69 -0.24 11.62
N MET A 55 6.46 0.81 11.83
CA MET A 55 6.20 2.17 11.37
C MET A 55 7.15 2.48 10.22
N LEU A 56 6.62 2.67 9.01
CA LEU A 56 7.40 2.90 7.80
C LEU A 56 7.70 4.40 7.66
N LYS A 57 8.96 4.78 7.88
CA LYS A 57 9.40 6.18 7.84
C LYS A 57 9.81 6.66 6.46
N LYS A 58 10.38 5.77 5.64
CA LYS A 58 10.81 6.05 4.26
C LYS A 58 10.65 4.82 3.39
N GLY A 59 10.35 5.02 2.10
CA GLY A 59 10.22 3.98 1.09
C GLY A 59 8.86 3.30 1.11
N ARG A 60 8.77 2.10 0.50
CA ARG A 60 7.53 1.35 0.33
C ARG A 60 7.73 -0.13 0.66
N VAL A 61 6.72 -0.72 1.28
CA VAL A 61 6.64 -2.14 1.63
C VAL A 61 5.41 -2.76 0.97
N ARG A 62 5.58 -3.90 0.33
CA ARG A 62 4.50 -4.69 -0.25
C ARG A 62 4.08 -5.79 0.72
N LEU A 63 2.78 -5.86 0.99
CA LEU A 63 2.15 -6.98 1.67
C LEU A 63 1.52 -7.88 0.61
N TYR A 64 1.85 -9.18 0.61
CA TYR A 64 1.34 -10.09 -0.41
C TYR A 64 1.20 -11.52 0.12
N THR A 65 0.40 -12.30 -0.56
CA THR A 65 0.28 -13.75 -0.36
C THR A 65 0.67 -14.49 -1.63
N VAL A 66 1.05 -15.75 -1.48
CA VAL A 66 1.46 -16.63 -2.59
C VAL A 66 0.53 -17.84 -2.61
N ALA A 67 -0.09 -18.07 -3.75
CA ALA A 67 -0.90 -19.26 -3.99
C ALA A 67 -0.02 -20.50 -4.20
N PRO A 68 -0.56 -21.74 -4.03
CA PRO A 68 0.22 -22.96 -4.25
C PRO A 68 0.84 -23.11 -5.64
N ASP A 69 0.27 -22.44 -6.65
CA ASP A 69 0.79 -22.40 -8.02
C ASP A 69 1.84 -21.30 -8.26
N GLY A 70 2.28 -20.62 -7.18
CA GLY A 70 3.30 -19.56 -7.21
C GLY A 70 2.77 -18.19 -7.62
N ARG A 71 1.48 -18.03 -7.90
CA ARG A 71 0.92 -16.69 -8.18
C ARG A 71 0.88 -15.84 -6.93
N GLU A 72 1.26 -14.60 -7.07
CA GLU A 72 1.22 -13.62 -5.98
C GLU A 72 -0.03 -12.76 -6.06
N LEU A 73 -0.61 -12.46 -4.89
CA LEU A 73 -1.64 -11.45 -4.74
C LEU A 73 -1.15 -10.38 -3.79
N THR A 74 -0.99 -9.16 -4.28
CA THR A 74 -0.65 -7.99 -3.46
C THR A 74 -1.87 -7.55 -2.66
N LEU A 75 -1.77 -7.66 -1.35
CA LEU A 75 -2.83 -7.25 -0.41
C LEU A 75 -2.80 -5.73 -0.18
N ALA A 76 -1.60 -5.16 -0.01
CA ALA A 76 -1.41 -3.73 0.17
C ALA A 76 -0.01 -3.30 -0.28
N ILE A 77 0.12 -2.03 -0.67
CA ILE A 77 1.38 -1.30 -0.65
C ILE A 77 1.28 -0.31 0.50
N VAL A 78 2.26 -0.36 1.38
CA VAL A 78 2.40 0.51 2.55
C VAL A 78 3.39 1.59 2.18
N ASP A 79 3.00 2.84 2.27
CA ASP A 79 3.81 4.01 1.98
C ASP A 79 4.43 4.61 3.26
N ALA A 80 5.42 5.47 3.09
CA ALA A 80 6.00 6.22 4.21
C ALA A 80 4.90 6.99 4.97
N GLY A 81 4.96 6.98 6.31
CA GLY A 81 3.93 7.54 7.18
C GLY A 81 2.91 6.52 7.69
N GLN A 82 2.87 5.33 7.10
CA GLN A 82 1.92 4.28 7.45
C GLN A 82 2.53 3.18 8.33
N VAL A 83 1.65 2.35 8.92
CA VAL A 83 2.02 1.20 9.75
C VAL A 83 1.70 -0.12 9.05
N PHE A 84 2.45 -1.18 9.40
CA PHE A 84 2.15 -2.55 8.97
C PHE A 84 2.55 -3.55 10.06
N GLY A 85 2.08 -4.80 9.92
CA GLY A 85 2.30 -5.82 10.94
C GLY A 85 1.32 -5.73 12.11
N GLU A 86 0.17 -5.11 11.91
CA GLU A 86 -0.91 -4.89 12.89
C GLU A 86 -1.47 -6.18 13.50
N MET A 87 -1.25 -7.33 12.87
CA MET A 87 -1.59 -8.63 13.45
C MET A 87 -0.89 -8.88 14.80
N ALA A 88 0.17 -8.12 15.10
CA ALA A 88 0.80 -8.12 16.42
C ALA A 88 -0.16 -7.69 17.55
N LEU A 89 -1.21 -6.93 17.23
CA LEU A 89 -2.22 -6.45 18.19
C LEU A 89 -3.20 -7.55 18.61
N THR A 90 -3.44 -8.50 17.73
CA THR A 90 -4.27 -9.67 18.02
C THR A 90 -3.37 -10.79 18.55
N ALA A 91 -3.84 -11.63 19.42
CA ALA A 91 -3.08 -12.79 19.87
C ALA A 91 -2.94 -13.87 18.76
N GLN A 92 -3.19 -13.53 17.50
CA GLN A 92 -3.05 -14.43 16.37
C GLN A 92 -1.58 -14.79 16.16
N GLN A 93 -1.31 -16.06 16.00
CA GLN A 93 0.06 -16.59 15.94
C GLN A 93 0.73 -16.40 14.59
N LEU A 94 -0.05 -16.23 13.50
CA LEU A 94 0.46 -16.17 12.13
C LEU A 94 0.09 -14.85 11.44
N ARG A 95 0.99 -14.35 10.62
CA ARG A 95 0.78 -13.08 9.89
C ARG A 95 -0.08 -13.23 8.64
N GLY A 96 -0.16 -14.43 8.05
CA GLY A 96 -0.97 -14.71 6.86
C GLY A 96 -0.46 -14.07 5.56
N ALA A 97 0.60 -13.28 5.60
CA ALA A 97 1.15 -12.57 4.45
C ALA A 97 2.67 -12.40 4.56
N TYR A 98 3.33 -12.21 3.43
CA TYR A 98 4.70 -11.70 3.33
C TYR A 98 4.67 -10.17 3.41
N ALA A 99 5.72 -9.59 3.99
CA ALA A 99 6.02 -8.16 3.88
C ALA A 99 7.42 -7.98 3.30
N GLU A 100 7.54 -7.27 2.18
CA GLU A 100 8.78 -7.12 1.42
C GLU A 100 9.07 -5.66 1.09
N ALA A 101 10.31 -5.22 1.28
CA ALA A 101 10.77 -3.89 0.90
C ALA A 101 10.83 -3.74 -0.63
N MET A 102 10.04 -2.86 -1.23
CA MET A 102 10.05 -2.60 -2.68
C MET A 102 11.24 -1.76 -3.13
N GLU A 103 11.84 -1.04 -2.22
CA GLU A 103 12.99 -0.14 -2.38
C GLU A 103 13.73 -0.02 -1.04
N PRO A 104 14.88 0.64 -0.92
CA PRO A 104 15.51 0.87 0.39
C PRO A 104 14.55 1.62 1.32
N VAL A 105 14.32 1.10 2.52
CA VAL A 105 13.35 1.63 3.46
C VAL A 105 13.97 1.94 4.81
N VAL A 106 13.34 2.84 5.56
CA VAL A 106 13.64 3.12 6.96
C VAL A 106 12.39 2.82 7.77
N VAL A 107 12.52 1.92 8.74
CA VAL A 107 11.42 1.52 9.64
C VAL A 107 11.88 1.63 11.09
N CYS A 108 10.92 1.78 12.00
CA CYS A 108 11.10 1.40 13.39
C CYS A 108 10.03 0.38 13.78
N ALA A 109 10.34 -0.47 14.74
CA ALA A 109 9.46 -1.54 15.18
C ALA A 109 9.12 -1.37 16.65
N MET A 110 7.85 -1.51 16.98
CA MET A 110 7.32 -1.47 18.34
C MET A 110 6.79 -2.85 18.70
N SER A 111 7.19 -3.36 19.86
CA SER A 111 6.61 -4.60 20.38
C SER A 111 5.18 -4.37 20.82
N ARG A 112 4.42 -5.46 20.96
CA ARG A 112 3.05 -5.42 21.47
C ARG A 112 2.96 -4.69 22.81
N ASN A 113 3.84 -5.03 23.77
CA ASN A 113 3.83 -4.42 25.10
C ASN A 113 4.08 -2.90 25.03
N GLN A 114 5.04 -2.46 24.22
CA GLN A 114 5.32 -1.04 24.02
C GLN A 114 4.11 -0.28 23.43
N LEU A 115 3.40 -0.93 22.50
CA LEU A 115 2.19 -0.33 21.93
C LEU A 115 1.04 -0.29 22.92
N GLU A 116 0.84 -1.35 23.72
CA GLU A 116 -0.17 -1.39 24.78
C GLU A 116 0.10 -0.32 25.85
N GLU A 117 1.36 -0.10 26.24
CA GLU A 117 1.76 1.01 27.13
C GLU A 117 1.43 2.37 26.48
N LEU A 118 1.85 2.58 25.22
CA LEU A 118 1.59 3.84 24.52
C LEU A 118 0.10 4.14 24.41
N VAL A 119 -0.74 3.16 24.06
CA VAL A 119 -2.20 3.33 23.98
C VAL A 119 -2.83 3.57 25.35
N ARG A 120 -2.29 2.97 26.42
CA ARG A 120 -2.76 3.23 27.79
C ARG A 120 -2.47 4.65 28.24
N ASP A 121 -1.28 5.17 27.89
CA ASP A 121 -0.86 6.52 28.24
C ASP A 121 -1.48 7.58 27.32
N LYS A 122 -1.75 7.19 26.04
CA LYS A 122 -2.29 8.03 24.96
C LYS A 122 -3.39 7.30 24.22
N PRO A 123 -4.62 7.28 24.72
CA PRO A 123 -5.76 6.57 24.09
C PRO A 123 -6.05 7.01 22.66
N GLU A 124 -5.72 8.27 22.32
CA GLU A 124 -5.90 8.84 20.98
C GLU A 124 -5.12 8.08 19.92
N VAL A 125 -3.95 7.53 20.24
CA VAL A 125 -3.17 6.64 19.37
C VAL A 125 -3.96 5.38 19.02
N GLY A 126 -4.67 4.82 20.01
CA GLY A 126 -5.53 3.66 19.80
C GLY A 126 -6.72 3.98 18.89
N ILE A 127 -7.37 5.12 19.08
CA ILE A 127 -8.48 5.60 18.25
C ILE A 127 -8.00 5.79 16.81
N LYS A 128 -6.84 6.43 16.63
CA LYS A 128 -6.26 6.64 15.30
C LYS A 128 -5.90 5.32 14.62
N LEU A 129 -5.36 4.35 15.36
CA LEU A 129 -5.09 3.02 14.84
C LEU A 129 -6.37 2.31 14.37
N ILE A 130 -7.47 2.42 15.12
CA ILE A 130 -8.78 1.89 14.72
C ILE A 130 -9.25 2.54 13.42
N SER A 131 -9.11 3.87 13.26
CA SER A 131 -9.45 4.58 12.02
C SER A 131 -8.67 4.04 10.83
N ILE A 132 -7.33 3.92 10.95
CA ILE A 132 -6.45 3.38 9.91
C ILE A 132 -6.88 1.94 9.52
N LEU A 133 -7.19 1.10 10.50
CA LEU A 133 -7.63 -0.27 10.25
C LEU A 133 -9.01 -0.34 9.58
N SER A 134 -9.92 0.56 9.94
CA SER A 134 -11.26 0.67 9.33
C SER A 134 -11.16 1.08 7.85
N GLU A 135 -10.32 2.06 7.54
CA GLU A 135 -10.06 2.47 6.16
C GLU A 135 -9.43 1.34 5.34
N ARG A 136 -8.50 0.60 5.94
CA ARG A 136 -7.87 -0.57 5.28
C ARG A 136 -8.88 -1.69 5.03
N LEU A 137 -9.78 -1.94 5.98
CA LEU A 137 -10.86 -2.92 5.83
C LEU A 137 -11.78 -2.53 4.66
N SER A 138 -12.24 -1.28 4.61
CA SER A 138 -13.07 -0.77 3.51
C SER A 138 -12.39 -0.90 2.14
N LEU A 139 -11.07 -0.66 2.08
CA LEU A 139 -10.30 -0.90 0.86
C LEU A 139 -10.28 -2.39 0.46
N TYR A 140 -10.15 -3.30 1.42
CA TYR A 140 -10.19 -4.74 1.14
C TYR A 140 -11.56 -5.19 0.68
N GLU A 141 -12.65 -4.69 1.28
CA GLU A 141 -14.03 -4.95 0.84
C GLU A 141 -14.23 -4.50 -0.62
N SER A 142 -13.84 -3.27 -0.96
CA SER A 142 -13.92 -2.77 -2.34
C SER A 142 -13.10 -3.63 -3.33
N ARG A 143 -11.92 -4.12 -2.93
CA ARG A 143 -11.13 -5.03 -3.78
C ARG A 143 -11.76 -6.41 -3.93
N MET A 144 -12.42 -6.92 -2.91
CA MET A 144 -13.18 -8.17 -2.99
C MET A 144 -14.34 -8.04 -3.96
N GLU A 145 -15.09 -6.92 -3.92
CA GLU A 145 -16.12 -6.60 -4.91
C GLU A 145 -15.54 -6.53 -6.32
N ASP A 146 -14.43 -5.83 -6.51
CA ASP A 146 -13.74 -5.75 -7.80
C ASP A 146 -13.41 -7.16 -8.35
N ILE A 147 -12.85 -8.04 -7.51
CA ILE A 147 -12.47 -9.41 -7.93
C ILE A 147 -13.68 -10.27 -8.22
N GLY A 148 -14.76 -10.12 -7.44
CA GLY A 148 -15.97 -10.93 -7.57
C GLY A 148 -16.91 -10.49 -8.69
N LEU A 149 -16.95 -9.20 -9.01
CA LEU A 149 -17.98 -8.62 -9.87
C LEU A 149 -17.46 -8.01 -11.17
N LYS A 150 -16.15 -7.68 -11.26
CA LYS A 150 -15.60 -6.97 -12.42
C LYS A 150 -14.69 -7.85 -13.27
N GLU A 151 -14.72 -7.62 -14.58
CA GLU A 151 -13.75 -8.16 -15.52
C GLU A 151 -12.37 -7.48 -15.36
N VAL A 152 -11.32 -8.12 -15.89
CA VAL A 152 -9.93 -7.65 -15.72
C VAL A 152 -9.70 -6.21 -16.20
N PRO A 153 -10.24 -5.75 -17.34
CA PRO A 153 -10.06 -4.34 -17.74
C PRO A 153 -10.67 -3.35 -16.75
N ALA A 154 -11.86 -3.65 -16.20
CA ALA A 154 -12.52 -2.82 -15.20
C ALA A 154 -11.74 -2.82 -13.88
N ARG A 155 -11.26 -3.99 -13.43
CA ARG A 155 -10.38 -4.08 -12.25
C ARG A 155 -9.09 -3.27 -12.42
N LEU A 156 -8.50 -3.31 -13.60
CA LEU A 156 -7.30 -2.54 -13.92
C LEU A 156 -7.59 -1.04 -13.91
N ALA A 157 -8.71 -0.61 -14.46
CA ALA A 157 -9.15 0.78 -14.42
C ALA A 157 -9.40 1.24 -12.96
N SER A 158 -10.08 0.44 -12.14
CA SER A 158 -10.26 0.71 -10.71
C SER A 158 -8.92 0.81 -9.96
N LEU A 159 -7.95 -0.06 -10.26
CA LEU A 159 -6.60 0.03 -9.69
C LEU A 159 -5.91 1.34 -10.08
N ILE A 160 -5.98 1.72 -11.37
CA ILE A 160 -5.35 2.96 -11.86
C ILE A 160 -5.98 4.18 -11.18
N LEU A 161 -7.30 4.23 -10.97
CA LEU A 161 -7.97 5.30 -10.21
C LEU A 161 -7.43 5.38 -8.78
N ARG A 162 -7.31 4.27 -8.06
CA ARG A 162 -6.70 4.24 -6.71
C ARG A 162 -5.25 4.72 -6.71
N LEU A 163 -4.47 4.40 -7.74
CA LEU A 163 -3.09 4.91 -7.87
C LEU A 163 -3.05 6.41 -8.18
N ILE A 164 -4.06 6.95 -8.87
CA ILE A 164 -4.21 8.40 -9.05
C ILE A 164 -4.43 9.08 -7.70
N ASP A 165 -5.34 8.55 -6.88
CA ASP A 165 -5.68 9.13 -5.56
C ASP A 165 -4.48 9.09 -4.60
N SER A 166 -3.70 7.99 -4.61
CA SER A 166 -2.58 7.82 -3.67
C SER A 166 -1.29 8.50 -4.09
N GLU A 167 -0.98 8.55 -5.39
CA GLU A 167 0.33 9.00 -5.88
C GLU A 167 0.28 9.81 -7.19
N GLY A 168 -0.92 10.13 -7.68
CA GLY A 168 -1.11 10.88 -8.91
C GLY A 168 -0.51 12.28 -8.83
N VAL A 169 0.20 12.69 -9.87
CA VAL A 169 0.79 14.03 -9.99
C VAL A 169 0.18 14.74 -11.18
N MET A 170 -0.40 15.91 -10.94
CA MET A 170 -0.90 16.79 -12.00
C MET A 170 0.25 17.29 -12.86
N THR A 171 0.08 17.25 -14.18
CA THR A 171 1.02 17.77 -15.17
C THR A 171 0.26 18.63 -16.17
N ARG A 172 0.96 19.36 -17.03
CA ARG A 172 0.33 20.13 -18.13
C ARG A 172 -0.45 19.25 -19.12
N ALA A 173 -0.14 17.95 -19.17
CA ALA A 173 -0.75 16.98 -20.08
C ALA A 173 -1.74 16.04 -19.37
N GLY A 174 -2.24 16.40 -18.20
CA GLY A 174 -3.15 15.58 -17.38
C GLY A 174 -2.46 14.94 -16.17
N VAL A 175 -3.06 13.92 -15.58
CA VAL A 175 -2.53 13.22 -14.41
C VAL A 175 -1.51 12.15 -14.85
N LYS A 176 -0.44 12.01 -14.07
CA LYS A 176 0.58 10.97 -14.28
C LYS A 176 0.81 10.22 -12.99
N ILE A 177 0.92 8.91 -13.07
CA ILE A 177 1.41 8.06 -11.98
C ILE A 177 2.94 8.04 -12.04
N PRO A 178 3.64 8.63 -11.04
CA PRO A 178 5.09 8.82 -11.09
C PRO A 178 5.87 7.52 -10.95
N ASN A 179 5.33 6.57 -10.16
CA ASN A 179 5.94 5.26 -9.95
C ASN A 179 5.81 4.37 -11.19
N ARG A 180 6.77 3.46 -11.34
CA ARG A 180 6.78 2.49 -12.43
C ARG A 180 6.26 1.17 -11.91
N TYR A 181 5.25 0.65 -12.57
CA TYR A 181 4.69 -0.67 -12.29
C TYR A 181 4.96 -1.60 -13.47
N THR A 182 5.48 -2.78 -13.21
CA THR A 182 5.55 -3.84 -14.22
C THR A 182 4.17 -4.46 -14.42
N HIS A 183 3.94 -5.08 -15.57
CA HIS A 183 2.68 -5.80 -15.81
C HIS A 183 2.47 -6.94 -14.80
N GLU A 184 3.56 -7.54 -14.29
CA GLU A 184 3.53 -8.53 -13.22
C GLU A 184 3.01 -7.92 -11.91
N GLN A 185 3.53 -6.75 -11.53
CA GLN A 185 3.07 -6.06 -10.33
C GLN A 185 1.60 -5.65 -10.43
N LEU A 186 1.18 -5.09 -11.59
CA LEU A 186 -0.23 -4.76 -11.82
C LEU A 186 -1.11 -6.01 -11.75
N ALA A 187 -0.63 -7.13 -12.30
CA ALA A 187 -1.34 -8.41 -12.26
C ALA A 187 -1.50 -8.92 -10.82
N ALA A 188 -0.44 -8.88 -10.03
CA ALA A 188 -0.49 -9.24 -8.62
C ALA A 188 -1.45 -8.32 -7.82
N MET A 189 -1.54 -7.02 -8.17
CA MET A 189 -2.43 -6.06 -7.49
C MET A 189 -3.91 -6.29 -7.78
N ILE A 190 -4.28 -6.85 -8.93
CA ILE A 190 -5.68 -7.11 -9.29
C ILE A 190 -6.06 -8.60 -9.32
N GLY A 191 -5.18 -9.48 -8.84
CA GLY A 191 -5.42 -10.93 -8.81
C GLY A 191 -5.60 -11.53 -10.20
N SER A 192 -4.69 -11.22 -11.15
CA SER A 192 -4.76 -11.67 -12.54
C SER A 192 -3.40 -12.19 -13.04
N LYS A 193 -3.34 -12.63 -14.30
CA LYS A 193 -2.10 -13.03 -14.96
C LYS A 193 -1.50 -11.85 -15.74
N ARG A 194 -0.16 -11.83 -15.85
CA ARG A 194 0.58 -10.77 -16.57
C ARG A 194 0.09 -10.57 -18.00
N GLU A 195 -0.15 -11.67 -18.74
CA GLU A 195 -0.61 -11.63 -20.14
C GLU A 195 -1.99 -11.00 -20.25
N THR A 196 -2.87 -11.28 -19.28
CA THR A 196 -4.23 -10.73 -19.24
C THR A 196 -4.19 -9.23 -18.93
N VAL A 197 -3.33 -8.80 -18.00
CA VAL A 197 -3.12 -7.36 -17.71
C VAL A 197 -2.52 -6.64 -18.92
N THR A 198 -1.58 -7.27 -19.64
CA THR A 198 -1.02 -6.69 -20.87
C THR A 198 -2.10 -6.41 -21.90
N ARG A 199 -3.03 -7.34 -22.10
CA ARG A 199 -4.19 -7.14 -23.01
C ARG A 199 -5.15 -6.08 -22.49
N ALA A 200 -5.49 -6.11 -21.21
CA ALA A 200 -6.38 -5.11 -20.59
C ALA A 200 -5.81 -3.69 -20.67
N LEU A 201 -4.49 -3.55 -20.46
CA LEU A 201 -3.81 -2.26 -20.60
C LEU A 201 -3.85 -1.75 -22.04
N GLY A 202 -3.67 -2.64 -23.03
CA GLY A 202 -3.87 -2.30 -24.45
C GLY A 202 -5.29 -1.81 -24.72
N GLN A 203 -6.32 -2.48 -24.19
CA GLN A 203 -7.71 -2.04 -24.32
C GLN A 203 -7.93 -0.63 -23.75
N LEU A 204 -7.37 -0.32 -22.57
CA LEU A 204 -7.48 1.03 -21.99
C LEU A 204 -6.75 2.08 -22.83
N GLN A 205 -5.66 1.73 -23.50
CA GLN A 205 -4.95 2.61 -24.46
C GLN A 205 -5.78 2.81 -25.73
N ASP A 206 -6.36 1.75 -26.30
CA ASP A 206 -7.22 1.83 -27.50
C ASP A 206 -8.47 2.67 -27.26
N LEU A 207 -9.00 2.68 -26.03
CA LEU A 207 -10.09 3.56 -25.59
C LEU A 207 -9.64 5.02 -25.38
N GLY A 208 -8.35 5.30 -25.41
CA GLY A 208 -7.82 6.62 -25.11
C GLY A 208 -7.89 7.01 -23.63
N ALA A 209 -8.14 6.07 -22.71
CA ALA A 209 -8.22 6.35 -21.28
C ALA A 209 -6.84 6.59 -20.65
N VAL A 210 -5.83 5.84 -21.11
CA VAL A 210 -4.46 5.92 -20.59
C VAL A 210 -3.43 5.85 -21.71
N GLU A 211 -2.23 6.34 -21.43
CA GLU A 211 -1.06 6.20 -22.30
C GLU A 211 0.16 5.78 -21.48
N ILE A 212 0.98 4.90 -22.03
CA ILE A 212 2.24 4.49 -21.40
C ILE A 212 3.39 5.24 -22.02
N ARG A 213 3.99 6.19 -21.27
CA ARG A 213 5.17 6.95 -21.69
C ARG A 213 6.32 6.69 -20.71
N ARG A 214 7.48 6.25 -21.23
CA ARG A 214 8.68 5.99 -20.41
C ARG A 214 8.39 5.05 -19.22
N ARG A 215 7.57 4.02 -19.43
CA ARG A 215 7.12 3.05 -18.41
C ARG A 215 6.31 3.66 -17.25
N LYS A 216 5.65 4.80 -17.48
CA LYS A 216 4.73 5.45 -16.53
C LYS A 216 3.35 5.54 -17.16
N ILE A 217 2.33 5.44 -16.33
CA ILE A 217 0.94 5.55 -16.75
C ILE A 217 0.57 7.03 -16.75
N HIS A 218 0.11 7.52 -17.87
CA HIS A 218 -0.45 8.85 -18.07
C HIS A 218 -1.95 8.70 -18.33
N ILE A 219 -2.75 9.45 -17.62
CA ILE A 219 -4.21 9.46 -17.77
C ILE A 219 -4.53 10.51 -18.83
N THR A 220 -5.13 10.06 -19.94
CA THR A 220 -5.51 10.90 -21.09
C THR A 220 -6.99 11.27 -21.05
N ASP A 221 -7.85 10.39 -20.55
CA ASP A 221 -9.27 10.67 -20.31
C ASP A 221 -9.73 10.01 -19.00
N LEU A 222 -9.85 10.82 -17.95
CA LEU A 222 -10.27 10.37 -16.62
C LEU A 222 -11.70 9.82 -16.65
N GLY A 223 -12.61 10.52 -17.36
CA GLY A 223 -14.02 10.08 -17.45
C GLY A 223 -14.18 8.75 -18.19
N CYS A 224 -13.36 8.49 -19.22
CA CYS A 224 -13.31 7.17 -19.87
C CYS A 224 -12.81 6.10 -18.92
N LEU A 225 -11.79 6.39 -18.11
CA LEU A 225 -11.25 5.46 -17.12
C LEU A 225 -12.28 5.14 -16.03
N GLU A 226 -13.00 6.13 -15.51
CA GLU A 226 -14.07 5.96 -14.51
C GLU A 226 -15.22 5.13 -15.05
N ARG A 227 -15.70 5.43 -16.28
CA ARG A 227 -16.74 4.61 -16.93
C ARG A 227 -16.29 3.17 -17.10
N THR A 228 -15.04 2.93 -17.52
CA THR A 228 -14.50 1.59 -17.69
C THR A 228 -14.40 0.84 -16.35
N ALA A 229 -14.03 1.54 -15.28
CA ALA A 229 -13.97 0.96 -13.93
C ALA A 229 -15.36 0.53 -13.41
N THR A 230 -16.42 1.22 -13.84
CA THR A 230 -17.80 0.96 -13.39
C THR A 230 -18.54 -0.01 -14.31
N LEU A 231 -18.47 0.20 -15.62
CA LEU A 231 -19.31 -0.48 -16.61
C LEU A 231 -18.55 -1.56 -17.41
N GLY A 232 -17.24 -1.63 -17.26
CA GLY A 232 -16.38 -2.47 -18.09
C GLY A 232 -16.04 -1.82 -19.45
N VAL A 233 -15.32 -2.58 -20.29
CA VAL A 233 -15.02 -2.17 -21.67
C VAL A 233 -16.28 -2.29 -22.52
N PRO A 234 -16.67 -1.26 -23.29
CA PRO A 234 -17.79 -1.37 -24.21
C PRO A 234 -17.57 -2.55 -25.17
N SER A 235 -18.56 -3.44 -25.27
CA SER A 235 -18.54 -4.47 -26.29
C SER A 235 -18.43 -3.79 -27.65
N LYS A 236 -17.43 -4.19 -28.47
CA LYS A 236 -17.43 -3.76 -29.87
C LYS A 236 -18.74 -4.29 -30.48
N VAL A 237 -19.66 -3.37 -30.76
CA VAL A 237 -20.81 -3.70 -31.59
C VAL A 237 -20.22 -4.08 -32.94
N VAL A 238 -20.34 -5.35 -33.28
CA VAL A 238 -19.96 -5.92 -34.58
C VAL A 238 -20.90 -5.41 -35.64
#